data_92867e5661c7bf4056cd666b4b530b39
#
_entry.id   92867e5661c7bf4056cd666b4b530b39
#
_cell.length_a   1.000
_cell.length_b   1.000
_cell.length_c   1.000
_cell.angle_alpha   90.00
_cell.angle_beta   90.00
_cell.angle_gamma   90.00
#
_symmetry.space_group_name_H-M   'P 1'
#
loop_
_entity.id
_entity.type
_entity.pdbx_description
1 polymer ?
#
loop_
_entity_poly.entity_id
_entity_poly.type
_entity_poly.pdbx_seq_one_letter_code
_entity_poly.pdbx_strand_id
1 'polypeptide(L)'
;MGPSSDPKKPIVEQKPNDGHSDDLSARALRMRIRQQELLAELGVLALQGTSFVEMLNHTARVTAEGLEAEYCKVLEYIPAEKRLLVRAGIGWGEGVVGHATVGADSASPAGYALHTGKPVISNHLENEQRFRTPELLVCRVQVGR
;
A
#
# COMPACT_ATOMS: atom_id res chain seq x y z
N MET A 1 68.06 -8.86 -35.27
CA MET A 1 67.38 -8.17 -34.14
C MET A 1 65.90 -8.14 -34.47
N GLY A 2 65.12 -9.11 -33.95
CA GLY A 2 63.69 -9.16 -34.14
C GLY A 2 62.97 -8.54 -32.92
N PRO A 3 61.82 -7.90 -33.10
CA PRO A 3 61.09 -7.35 -31.97
C PRO A 3 60.32 -8.46 -31.19
N SER A 4 60.48 -8.39 -29.89
CA SER A 4 59.81 -9.21 -28.90
C SER A 4 58.30 -8.99 -28.96
N SER A 5 57.53 -10.06 -29.12
CA SER A 5 56.08 -10.06 -29.03
C SER A 5 55.67 -10.34 -27.57
N ASP A 6 55.16 -9.32 -26.90
CA ASP A 6 54.53 -9.48 -25.62
C ASP A 6 53.18 -10.22 -25.74
N PRO A 7 52.84 -11.23 -24.94
CA PRO A 7 51.54 -11.88 -24.97
C PRO A 7 50.49 -11.00 -24.29
N LYS A 8 49.46 -10.61 -25.04
CA LYS A 8 48.28 -9.92 -24.56
C LYS A 8 47.62 -10.71 -23.42
N LYS A 9 47.58 -10.11 -22.23
CA LYS A 9 46.80 -10.57 -21.09
C LYS A 9 45.32 -10.67 -21.45
N PRO A 10 44.62 -11.77 -21.14
CA PRO A 10 43.18 -11.87 -21.39
C PRO A 10 42.42 -10.88 -20.53
N ILE A 11 41.54 -10.10 -21.14
CA ILE A 11 40.57 -9.23 -20.47
C ILE A 11 39.57 -10.17 -19.81
N VAL A 12 39.58 -10.24 -18.49
CA VAL A 12 38.55 -10.91 -17.70
C VAL A 12 37.32 -10.00 -17.76
N GLU A 13 36.37 -10.39 -18.61
CA GLU A 13 35.04 -9.80 -18.65
C GLU A 13 34.38 -10.06 -17.29
N GLN A 14 34.28 -9.04 -16.45
CA GLN A 14 33.50 -9.11 -15.21
C GLN A 14 32.03 -9.21 -15.59
N LYS A 15 31.45 -10.40 -15.42
CA LYS A 15 30.02 -10.62 -15.49
C LYS A 15 29.32 -9.67 -14.51
N PRO A 16 28.26 -8.93 -14.92
CA PRO A 16 27.49 -8.12 -13.99
C PRO A 16 26.89 -9.01 -12.91
N ASN A 17 26.80 -8.45 -11.71
CA ASN A 17 26.33 -9.12 -10.51
C ASN A 17 24.83 -9.47 -10.62
N ASP A 18 24.51 -10.64 -11.18
CA ASP A 18 23.13 -11.13 -11.41
C ASP A 18 22.37 -11.45 -10.11
N GLY A 19 23.07 -11.55 -8.98
CA GLY A 19 22.47 -11.95 -7.70
C GLY A 19 21.45 -10.94 -7.14
N HIS A 20 21.58 -9.65 -7.44
CA HIS A 20 20.65 -8.63 -6.93
C HIS A 20 19.30 -8.66 -7.69
N SER A 21 19.32 -8.94 -8.98
CA SER A 21 18.12 -9.05 -9.83
C SER A 21 17.28 -10.28 -9.44
N ASP A 22 17.94 -11.39 -9.16
CA ASP A 22 17.27 -12.64 -8.76
C ASP A 22 16.61 -12.54 -7.39
N ASP A 23 17.24 -11.84 -6.45
CA ASP A 23 16.69 -11.61 -5.11
C ASP A 23 15.45 -10.72 -5.13
N LEU A 24 15.45 -9.65 -5.93
CA LEU A 24 14.28 -8.79 -6.14
C LEU A 24 13.12 -9.55 -6.78
N SER A 25 13.40 -10.41 -7.74
CA SER A 25 12.40 -11.24 -8.42
C SER A 25 11.79 -12.28 -7.47
N ALA A 26 12.61 -12.92 -6.66
CA ALA A 26 12.19 -13.88 -5.65
C ALA A 26 11.34 -13.21 -4.55
N ARG A 27 11.70 -11.99 -4.12
CA ARG A 27 10.91 -11.19 -3.16
C ARG A 27 9.55 -10.83 -3.74
N ALA A 28 9.50 -10.35 -4.98
CA ALA A 28 8.26 -9.99 -5.66
C ALA A 28 7.32 -11.19 -5.81
N LEU A 29 7.86 -12.38 -6.11
CA LEU A 29 7.08 -13.60 -6.21
C LEU A 29 6.50 -14.02 -4.85
N ARG A 30 7.32 -14.02 -3.80
CA ARG A 30 6.85 -14.32 -2.43
C ARG A 30 5.73 -13.37 -1.99
N MET A 31 5.86 -12.08 -2.29
CA MET A 31 4.84 -11.08 -2.01
C MET A 31 3.53 -11.41 -2.74
N ARG A 32 3.58 -11.75 -4.02
CA ARG A 32 2.39 -12.13 -4.79
C ARG A 32 1.71 -13.39 -4.24
N ILE A 33 2.48 -14.40 -3.88
CA ILE A 33 1.94 -15.61 -3.26
C ILE A 33 1.21 -15.23 -1.96
N ARG A 34 1.87 -14.44 -1.09
CA ARG A 34 1.25 -14.00 0.17
C ARG A 34 -0.03 -13.20 -0.05
N GLN A 35 -0.07 -12.31 -1.03
CA GLN A 35 -1.29 -11.57 -1.39
C GLN A 35 -2.43 -12.49 -1.83
N GLN A 36 -2.14 -13.55 -2.60
CA GLN A 36 -3.16 -14.53 -2.99
C GLN A 36 -3.68 -15.36 -1.81
N GLU A 37 -2.81 -15.76 -0.89
CA GLU A 37 -3.21 -16.44 0.34
C GLU A 37 -4.14 -15.57 1.19
N LEU A 38 -3.81 -14.29 1.40
CA LEU A 38 -4.63 -13.35 2.15
C LEU A 38 -6.01 -13.12 1.51
N LEU A 39 -6.07 -13.03 0.18
CA LEU A 39 -7.34 -12.92 -0.54
C LEU A 39 -8.19 -14.19 -0.40
N ALA A 40 -7.56 -15.38 -0.44
CA ALA A 40 -8.26 -16.64 -0.24
C ALA A 40 -8.78 -16.75 1.20
N GLU A 41 -8.00 -16.37 2.20
CA GLU A 41 -8.40 -16.31 3.62
C GLU A 41 -9.63 -15.40 3.80
N LEU A 42 -9.62 -14.21 3.20
CA LEU A 42 -10.74 -13.28 3.25
C LEU A 42 -12.00 -13.88 2.59
N GLY A 43 -11.83 -14.57 1.47
CA GLY A 43 -12.95 -15.25 0.80
C GLY A 43 -13.58 -16.35 1.65
N VAL A 44 -12.76 -17.17 2.32
CA VAL A 44 -13.24 -18.21 3.24
C VAL A 44 -13.99 -17.59 4.41
N LEU A 45 -13.44 -16.53 5.01
CA LEU A 45 -14.09 -15.83 6.13
C LEU A 45 -15.46 -15.26 5.73
N ALA A 46 -15.57 -14.69 4.52
CA ALA A 46 -16.82 -14.18 3.98
C ALA A 46 -17.91 -15.28 3.86
N LEU A 47 -17.52 -16.50 3.52
CA LEU A 47 -18.43 -17.63 3.37
C LEU A 47 -18.86 -18.24 4.71
N GLN A 48 -18.10 -18.03 5.78
CA GLN A 48 -18.40 -18.58 7.11
C GLN A 48 -19.50 -17.82 7.87
N GLY A 49 -20.07 -16.76 7.29
CA GLY A 49 -21.12 -15.97 7.94
C GLY A 49 -20.61 -15.08 9.08
N THR A 50 -19.36 -14.69 9.03
CA THR A 50 -18.73 -13.74 9.95
C THR A 50 -19.53 -12.43 10.00
N SER A 51 -19.60 -11.79 11.17
CA SER A 51 -20.28 -10.50 11.30
C SER A 51 -19.66 -9.43 10.40
N PHE A 52 -20.48 -8.48 9.93
CA PHE A 52 -20.00 -7.41 9.06
C PHE A 52 -18.85 -6.60 9.65
N VAL A 53 -18.91 -6.32 10.95
CA VAL A 53 -17.84 -5.57 11.66
C VAL A 53 -16.53 -6.36 11.70
N GLU A 54 -16.60 -7.65 12.01
CA GLU A 54 -15.44 -8.54 12.00
C GLU A 54 -14.84 -8.65 10.60
N MET A 55 -15.69 -8.74 9.56
CA MET A 55 -15.25 -8.76 8.18
C MET A 55 -14.48 -7.49 7.81
N LEU A 56 -14.98 -6.31 8.19
CA LEU A 56 -14.29 -5.04 7.91
C LEU A 56 -12.92 -4.95 8.62
N ASN A 57 -12.86 -5.36 9.89
CA ASN A 57 -11.61 -5.36 10.65
C ASN A 57 -10.60 -6.35 10.05
N HIS A 58 -11.06 -7.54 9.66
CA HIS A 58 -10.22 -8.53 9.01
C HIS A 58 -9.72 -8.01 7.65
N THR A 59 -10.60 -7.40 6.85
CA THR A 59 -10.22 -6.77 5.57
C THR A 59 -9.13 -5.71 5.75
N ALA A 60 -9.27 -4.82 6.75
CA ALA A 60 -8.26 -3.82 7.03
C ALA A 60 -6.91 -4.46 7.39
N ARG A 61 -6.92 -5.52 8.21
CA ARG A 61 -5.71 -6.25 8.61
C ARG A 61 -5.01 -6.92 7.44
N VAL A 62 -5.73 -7.72 6.64
CA VAL A 62 -5.12 -8.44 5.52
C VAL A 62 -4.67 -7.49 4.41
N THR A 63 -5.35 -6.36 4.22
CA THR A 63 -4.92 -5.33 3.28
C THR A 63 -3.61 -4.67 3.73
N ALA A 64 -3.52 -4.29 5.00
CA ALA A 64 -2.29 -3.73 5.57
C ALA A 64 -1.12 -4.71 5.44
N GLU A 65 -1.34 -5.99 5.76
CA GLU A 65 -0.34 -7.05 5.64
C GLU A 65 0.08 -7.29 4.19
N GLY A 66 -0.88 -7.46 3.27
CA GLY A 66 -0.61 -7.74 1.87
C GLY A 66 0.06 -6.61 1.10
N LEU A 67 -0.03 -5.37 1.62
CA LEU A 67 0.63 -4.18 1.07
C LEU A 67 1.85 -3.74 1.88
N GLU A 68 2.22 -4.47 2.96
CA GLU A 68 3.27 -4.07 3.91
C GLU A 68 3.05 -2.62 4.41
N ALA A 69 1.79 -2.23 4.65
CA ALA A 69 1.41 -0.90 5.04
C ALA A 69 1.20 -0.79 6.57
N GLU A 70 1.73 0.26 7.19
CA GLU A 70 1.54 0.54 8.62
C GLU A 70 0.11 0.98 8.93
N TYR A 71 -0.57 1.58 7.95
CA TYR A 71 -1.90 2.16 8.10
C TYR A 71 -2.83 1.64 7.02
N CYS A 72 -4.00 1.18 7.44
CA CYS A 72 -5.11 0.88 6.55
C CYS A 72 -6.41 1.39 7.18
N LYS A 73 -7.37 1.79 6.36
CA LYS A 73 -8.72 2.13 6.83
C LYS A 73 -9.77 1.72 5.81
N VAL A 74 -10.88 1.25 6.32
CA VAL A 74 -12.11 1.02 5.57
C VAL A 74 -13.06 2.17 5.84
N LEU A 75 -13.56 2.78 4.80
CA LEU A 75 -14.41 3.96 4.86
C LEU A 75 -15.82 3.62 4.42
N GLU A 76 -16.81 4.03 5.22
CA GLU A 76 -18.23 3.98 4.87
C GLU A 76 -18.68 5.35 4.38
N TYR A 77 -19.29 5.40 3.21
CA TYR A 77 -19.87 6.63 2.71
C TYR A 77 -21.23 6.90 3.36
N ILE A 78 -21.40 8.07 3.98
CA ILE A 78 -22.64 8.56 4.58
C ILE A 78 -23.22 9.65 3.68
N PRO A 79 -24.19 9.32 2.81
CA PRO A 79 -24.69 10.26 1.80
C PRO A 79 -25.31 11.53 2.40
N ALA A 80 -26.03 11.40 3.52
CA ALA A 80 -26.68 12.52 4.19
C ALA A 80 -25.71 13.60 4.66
N GLU A 81 -24.50 13.20 5.04
CA GLU A 81 -23.45 14.10 5.56
C GLU A 81 -22.40 14.45 4.50
N LYS A 82 -22.43 13.78 3.35
CA LYS A 82 -21.39 13.82 2.31
C LYS A 82 -19.99 13.59 2.89
N ARG A 83 -19.87 12.63 3.79
CA ARG A 83 -18.64 12.27 4.50
C ARG A 83 -18.38 10.77 4.43
N LEU A 84 -17.13 10.42 4.70
CA LEU A 84 -16.65 9.04 4.78
C LEU A 84 -16.25 8.78 6.23
N LEU A 85 -16.95 7.87 6.92
CA LEU A 85 -16.65 7.45 8.29
C LEU A 85 -15.62 6.33 8.28
N VAL A 86 -14.62 6.40 9.15
CA VAL A 86 -13.66 5.32 9.37
C VAL A 86 -14.34 4.18 10.15
N ARG A 87 -14.72 3.11 9.47
CA ARG A 87 -15.45 1.96 10.06
C ARG A 87 -14.54 0.88 10.61
N ALA A 88 -13.37 0.70 10.03
CA ALA A 88 -12.34 -0.21 10.49
C ALA A 88 -10.97 0.33 10.10
N GLY A 89 -9.91 -0.12 10.76
CA GLY A 89 -8.57 0.34 10.41
C GLY A 89 -7.48 -0.27 11.28
N ILE A 90 -6.27 -0.21 10.75
CA ILE A 90 -5.02 -0.64 11.41
C ILE A 90 -4.08 0.56 11.50
N GLY A 91 -3.32 0.62 12.59
CA GLY A 91 -2.29 1.65 12.81
C GLY A 91 -2.81 2.99 13.36
N TRP A 92 -4.13 3.19 13.47
CA TRP A 92 -4.73 4.44 13.94
C TRP A 92 -4.79 4.50 15.48
N GLY A 93 -4.70 5.72 16.03
CA GLY A 93 -4.87 5.94 17.48
C GLY A 93 -6.31 5.72 17.95
N GLU A 94 -6.48 5.74 19.25
CA GLU A 94 -7.80 5.68 19.89
C GLU A 94 -8.71 6.80 19.37
N GLY A 95 -10.01 6.50 19.24
CA GLY A 95 -11.02 7.46 18.78
C GLY A 95 -11.05 7.73 17.27
N VAL A 96 -10.20 7.09 16.46
CA VAL A 96 -10.25 7.25 15.00
C VAL A 96 -11.29 6.31 14.39
N VAL A 97 -11.21 5.02 14.71
CA VAL A 97 -12.17 4.03 14.20
C VAL A 97 -13.52 4.23 14.86
N GLY A 98 -14.57 4.32 14.06
CA GLY A 98 -15.94 4.55 14.49
C GLY A 98 -16.34 6.03 14.69
N HIS A 99 -15.39 6.97 14.69
CA HIS A 99 -15.66 8.39 14.98
C HIS A 99 -15.10 9.36 13.94
N ALA A 100 -13.87 9.13 13.47
CA ALA A 100 -13.25 10.04 12.53
C ALA A 100 -13.91 9.97 11.16
N THR A 101 -14.06 11.13 10.54
CA THR A 101 -14.59 11.25 9.19
C THR A 101 -13.62 11.99 8.28
N VAL A 102 -13.69 11.70 6.99
CA VAL A 102 -13.00 12.46 5.93
C VAL A 102 -14.01 12.97 4.91
N GLY A 103 -13.68 14.05 4.22
CA GLY A 103 -14.56 14.61 3.17
C GLY A 103 -14.75 13.61 2.04
N ALA A 104 -15.98 13.51 1.53
CA ALA A 104 -16.30 12.68 0.38
C ALA A 104 -16.22 13.45 -0.95
N ASP A 105 -15.79 14.70 -0.93
CA ASP A 105 -15.57 15.51 -2.13
C ASP A 105 -14.26 15.11 -2.85
N SER A 106 -14.11 15.56 -4.08
CA SER A 106 -12.93 15.25 -4.91
C SER A 106 -11.63 15.88 -4.40
N ALA A 107 -11.68 16.73 -3.37
CA ALA A 107 -10.50 17.32 -2.76
C ALA A 107 -9.78 16.35 -1.79
N SER A 108 -10.38 15.20 -1.45
CA SER A 108 -9.74 14.14 -0.68
C SER A 108 -9.38 12.96 -1.58
N PRO A 109 -8.31 12.19 -1.29
CA PRO A 109 -7.97 10.97 -2.06
C PRO A 109 -9.12 9.97 -2.11
N ALA A 110 -9.78 9.76 -0.97
CA ALA A 110 -10.89 8.83 -0.84
C ALA A 110 -12.14 9.31 -1.61
N GLY A 111 -12.48 10.60 -1.50
CA GLY A 111 -13.56 11.19 -2.26
C GLY A 111 -13.28 11.20 -3.76
N TYR A 112 -12.05 11.48 -4.17
CA TYR A 112 -11.65 11.37 -5.57
C TYR A 112 -11.80 9.95 -6.11
N ALA A 113 -11.36 8.93 -5.36
CA ALA A 113 -11.56 7.53 -5.72
C ALA A 113 -13.04 7.16 -5.80
N LEU A 114 -13.85 7.62 -4.83
CA LEU A 114 -15.30 7.40 -4.82
C LEU A 114 -15.98 7.99 -6.08
N HIS A 115 -15.65 9.22 -6.44
CA HIS A 115 -16.25 9.90 -7.59
C HIS A 115 -15.80 9.32 -8.94
N THR A 116 -14.55 8.91 -9.04
CA THR A 116 -14.02 8.35 -10.30
C THR A 116 -14.32 6.88 -10.47
N GLY A 117 -14.67 6.17 -9.37
CA GLY A 117 -14.85 4.71 -9.36
C GLY A 117 -13.58 3.93 -9.71
N LYS A 118 -12.39 4.55 -9.53
CA LYS A 118 -11.09 3.97 -9.89
C LYS A 118 -10.11 4.03 -8.71
N PRO A 119 -9.17 3.06 -8.62
CA PRO A 119 -8.07 3.16 -7.68
C PRO A 119 -7.26 4.43 -7.89
N VAL A 120 -6.84 5.04 -6.78
CA VAL A 120 -6.00 6.24 -6.79
C VAL A 120 -4.69 5.93 -6.10
N ILE A 121 -3.59 6.13 -6.81
CA ILE A 121 -2.24 5.98 -6.30
C ILE A 121 -1.56 7.35 -6.33
N SER A 122 -0.92 7.73 -5.23
CA SER A 122 -0.07 8.90 -5.13
C SER A 122 1.24 8.48 -4.47
N ASN A 123 2.34 8.68 -5.19
CA ASN A 123 3.68 8.35 -4.69
C ASN A 123 4.32 9.53 -3.93
N HIS A 124 3.80 10.75 -4.13
CA HIS A 124 4.31 11.99 -3.57
C HIS A 124 3.14 12.91 -3.20
N LEU A 125 2.62 12.73 -1.99
CA LEU A 125 1.47 13.53 -1.51
C LEU A 125 1.75 15.04 -1.48
N GLU A 126 2.99 15.45 -1.25
CA GLU A 126 3.41 16.85 -1.22
C GLU A 126 3.25 17.55 -2.58
N ASN A 127 3.38 16.80 -3.67
CA ASN A 127 3.29 17.31 -5.04
C ASN A 127 1.96 16.94 -5.72
N GLU A 128 1.01 16.39 -4.96
CA GLU A 128 -0.25 15.92 -5.49
C GLU A 128 -1.18 17.10 -5.80
N GLN A 129 -1.64 17.18 -7.05
CA GLN A 129 -2.50 18.28 -7.52
C GLN A 129 -3.98 17.89 -7.64
N ARG A 130 -4.27 16.57 -7.65
CA ARG A 130 -5.64 16.07 -7.81
C ARG A 130 -6.47 16.23 -6.54
N PHE A 131 -5.83 16.23 -5.36
CA PHE A 131 -6.48 16.32 -4.05
C PHE A 131 -5.49 16.84 -3.00
N ARG A 132 -6.01 17.22 -1.83
CA ARG A 132 -5.21 17.69 -0.70
C ARG A 132 -4.81 16.52 0.21
N THR A 133 -3.65 16.65 0.88
CA THR A 133 -3.22 15.68 1.89
C THR A 133 -4.25 15.64 3.02
N PRO A 134 -4.77 14.46 3.40
CA PRO A 134 -5.74 14.35 4.47
C PRO A 134 -5.15 14.76 5.82
N GLU A 135 -5.89 15.55 6.61
CA GLU A 135 -5.48 16.01 7.95
C GLU A 135 -5.10 14.86 8.89
N LEU A 136 -5.77 13.70 8.78
CA LEU A 136 -5.45 12.50 9.55
C LEU A 136 -4.02 11.97 9.29
N LEU A 137 -3.44 12.25 8.13
CA LEU A 137 -2.06 11.88 7.81
C LEU A 137 -1.08 12.97 8.25
N VAL A 138 -1.47 14.25 8.20
CA VAL A 138 -0.62 15.39 8.60
C VAL A 138 -0.31 15.34 10.09
N CYS A 139 -1.29 15.02 10.95
CA CYS A 139 -1.11 14.95 12.40
C CYS A 139 -0.12 13.86 12.85
N ARG A 140 0.18 12.85 12.01
CA ARG A 140 1.13 11.78 12.36
C ARG A 140 2.55 11.98 11.83
N VAL A 141 2.73 12.72 10.77
CA VAL A 141 4.07 13.04 10.24
C VAL A 141 4.86 13.94 11.22
N GLN A 142 4.18 14.66 12.12
CA GLN A 142 4.82 15.53 13.11
C GLN A 142 5.23 14.81 14.42
N VAL A 143 4.81 13.57 14.67
CA VAL A 143 5.14 12.82 15.91
C VAL A 143 6.36 11.92 15.75
N GLY A 144 6.92 11.81 14.57
CA GLY A 144 8.07 10.96 14.22
C GLY A 144 9.38 11.73 13.96
N ARG A 145 9.69 12.78 14.75
CA ARG A 145 11.02 13.40 14.79
C ARG A 145 11.62 13.32 16.16
#